data_249c50878ac8fe2c068cc87b29469d53
#
_entry.id   249c50878ac8fe2c068cc87b29469d53
#
_cell.length_a   1.000
_cell.length_b   1.000
_cell.length_c   1.000
_cell.angle_alpha   90.00
_cell.angle_beta   90.00
_cell.angle_gamma   90.00
#
_symmetry.space_group_name_H-M   'P 1'
#
loop_
_entity.id
_entity.type
_entity.pdbx_description
1 polymer ?
#
loop_
_entity_poly.entity_id
_entity_poly.type
_entity_poly.pdbx_seq_one_letter_code
_entity_poly.pdbx_strand_id
1 'polypeptide(L)'
;MALLSEAGRKRRFEALGLTYDEKGIRALQKKYMRKSDVDGKYGTDTDRVLRHVYNVKKCAPSFKPEEFKCDCGHCTGYPSYMKQVELKHLQRIRDHYKRPMVVTSGLRCKHANGASVGSIQNSLHLVGRACDFYMAGVTDTLANRKKSIKWIRTLPNHHYTYGNGYNSNGYAVYAPYMGNAIHTDVNPEKAKPKVEVNKIGKCANEYAYSTDTSKADYPKGSPKAVYKEALAKAYPNHNKWGTAPSKGASCDVFVGTCVRMSGIDKAFPRGLDEQWEHFKKSDKFVLVKNPTVKNVKDGDIITYVKSSGGGHTCIVYGGKVKEAGYAHYWPKTTNYLKQRLSKSGKKWLKVYRAK
;
A
#
# COMPACT_ATOMS: atom_id res chain seq x y z
N MET A 1 -21.09 0.81 -6.97
CA MET A 1 -19.77 1.25 -6.44
C MET A 1 -20.02 2.42 -5.50
N ALA A 2 -19.50 2.39 -4.27
CA ALA A 2 -19.64 3.52 -3.34
C ALA A 2 -18.83 4.72 -3.82
N LEU A 3 -19.39 5.92 -3.65
CA LEU A 3 -18.71 7.18 -3.93
C LEU A 3 -17.49 7.36 -2.99
N LEU A 4 -16.53 8.16 -3.41
CA LEU A 4 -15.43 8.58 -2.54
C LEU A 4 -15.98 9.34 -1.32
N SER A 5 -15.31 9.17 -0.17
CA SER A 5 -15.53 10.03 0.99
C SER A 5 -15.21 11.49 0.65
N GLU A 6 -15.80 12.44 1.36
CA GLU A 6 -15.55 13.87 1.13
C GLU A 6 -14.05 14.22 1.18
N ALA A 7 -13.35 13.75 2.20
CA ALA A 7 -11.89 13.92 2.30
C ALA A 7 -11.15 13.31 1.11
N GLY A 8 -11.64 12.17 0.60
CA GLY A 8 -11.09 11.53 -0.60
C GLY A 8 -11.34 12.33 -1.88
N ARG A 9 -12.46 13.04 -1.97
CA ARG A 9 -12.77 13.96 -3.07
C ARG A 9 -11.88 15.19 -3.01
N LYS A 10 -11.89 15.92 -1.89
CA LYS A 10 -11.05 17.13 -1.68
C LYS A 10 -9.60 16.88 -2.07
N ARG A 11 -8.96 15.85 -1.52
CA ARG A 11 -7.57 15.50 -1.84
C ARG A 11 -7.32 15.26 -3.33
N ARG A 12 -8.28 14.65 -4.06
CA ARG A 12 -8.10 14.39 -5.49
C ARG A 12 -8.33 15.63 -6.35
N PHE A 13 -9.30 16.46 -5.99
CA PHE A 13 -9.49 17.75 -6.65
C PHE A 13 -8.25 18.62 -6.49
N GLU A 14 -7.72 18.77 -5.29
CA GLU A 14 -6.47 19.50 -4.99
C GLU A 14 -5.28 18.95 -5.80
N ALA A 15 -5.12 17.61 -5.85
CA ALA A 15 -4.06 16.98 -6.65
C ALA A 15 -4.20 17.21 -8.16
N LEU A 16 -5.38 17.61 -8.64
CA LEU A 16 -5.65 18.00 -10.02
C LEU A 16 -5.54 19.51 -10.24
N GLY A 17 -5.27 20.29 -9.19
CA GLY A 17 -5.24 21.76 -9.22
C GLY A 17 -6.65 22.37 -9.26
N LEU A 18 -7.66 21.68 -8.71
CA LEU A 18 -9.05 22.12 -8.67
C LEU A 18 -9.52 22.22 -7.23
N THR A 19 -10.52 23.07 -6.97
CA THR A 19 -11.26 23.12 -5.70
C THR A 19 -12.39 22.09 -5.69
N TYR A 20 -12.74 21.57 -4.49
CA TYR A 20 -13.91 20.70 -4.35
C TYR A 20 -15.13 21.56 -4.00
N ASP A 21 -15.65 22.24 -4.99
CA ASP A 21 -16.87 23.05 -4.99
C ASP A 21 -17.57 22.90 -6.35
N GLU A 22 -18.71 23.55 -6.54
CA GLU A 22 -19.46 23.50 -7.80
C GLU A 22 -18.61 23.94 -8.99
N LYS A 23 -17.79 24.99 -8.84
CA LYS A 23 -16.91 25.53 -9.90
C LYS A 23 -15.88 24.51 -10.33
N GLY A 24 -15.18 23.88 -9.37
CA GLY A 24 -14.21 22.85 -9.66
C GLY A 24 -14.82 21.57 -10.22
N ILE A 25 -16.01 21.17 -9.72
CA ILE A 25 -16.76 20.04 -10.28
C ILE A 25 -17.13 20.31 -11.73
N ARG A 26 -17.70 21.47 -12.06
CA ARG A 26 -17.99 21.87 -13.44
C ARG A 26 -16.73 21.91 -14.32
N ALA A 27 -15.59 22.37 -13.78
CA ALA A 27 -14.33 22.37 -14.52
C ALA A 27 -13.88 20.97 -14.89
N LEU A 28 -13.95 20.02 -13.96
CA LEU A 28 -13.63 18.60 -14.22
C LEU A 28 -14.60 17.99 -15.26
N GLN A 29 -15.91 18.22 -15.08
CA GLN A 29 -16.94 17.72 -15.98
C GLN A 29 -16.77 18.30 -17.40
N LYS A 30 -16.62 19.62 -17.55
CA LYS A 30 -16.41 20.29 -18.85
C LYS A 30 -15.21 19.74 -19.61
N LYS A 31 -14.14 19.37 -18.88
CA LYS A 31 -12.93 18.87 -19.51
C LYS A 31 -13.03 17.43 -19.99
N TYR A 32 -13.75 16.57 -19.25
CA TYR A 32 -13.69 15.12 -19.48
C TYR A 32 -15.03 14.46 -19.81
N MET A 33 -16.15 15.13 -19.58
CA MET A 33 -17.49 14.58 -19.82
C MET A 33 -18.16 15.24 -21.04
N ARG A 34 -19.28 14.67 -21.48
CA ARG A 34 -20.09 15.28 -22.56
C ARG A 34 -20.71 16.58 -22.05
N LYS A 35 -20.94 17.53 -22.96
CA LYS A 35 -21.55 18.83 -22.65
C LYS A 35 -22.88 18.68 -21.90
N SER A 36 -23.69 17.71 -22.27
CA SER A 36 -24.97 17.38 -21.61
C SER A 36 -24.85 16.91 -20.16
N ASP A 37 -23.67 16.40 -19.78
CA ASP A 37 -23.44 15.79 -18.47
C ASP A 37 -22.80 16.78 -17.46
N VAL A 38 -22.70 18.07 -17.84
CA VAL A 38 -22.09 19.14 -17.04
C VAL A 38 -23.15 19.82 -16.16
N ASP A 39 -23.38 19.30 -14.99
CA ASP A 39 -24.41 19.79 -14.04
C ASP A 39 -23.87 20.47 -12.76
N GLY A 40 -22.54 20.40 -12.54
CA GLY A 40 -21.89 20.91 -11.32
C GLY A 40 -22.12 20.06 -10.08
N LYS A 41 -22.78 18.92 -10.19
CA LYS A 41 -23.06 18.03 -9.07
C LYS A 41 -22.10 16.84 -9.04
N TYR A 42 -21.74 16.42 -7.84
CA TYR A 42 -20.88 15.26 -7.66
C TYR A 42 -21.70 13.97 -7.58
N GLY A 43 -21.86 13.32 -8.71
CA GLY A 43 -22.55 12.03 -8.84
C GLY A 43 -21.61 10.88 -9.19
N THR A 44 -22.17 9.73 -9.52
CA THR A 44 -21.44 8.50 -9.84
C THR A 44 -20.52 8.68 -11.04
N ASP A 45 -20.93 9.37 -12.08
CA ASP A 45 -20.12 9.56 -13.27
C ASP A 45 -18.98 10.54 -13.02
N THR A 46 -19.21 11.61 -12.29
CA THR A 46 -18.17 12.53 -11.83
C THR A 46 -17.15 11.81 -10.94
N ASP A 47 -17.58 10.90 -10.06
CA ASP A 47 -16.70 10.09 -9.23
C ASP A 47 -15.81 9.15 -10.06
N ARG A 48 -16.36 8.52 -11.10
CA ARG A 48 -15.59 7.68 -12.04
C ARG A 48 -14.54 8.50 -12.79
N VAL A 49 -14.92 9.64 -13.32
CA VAL A 49 -14.03 10.57 -14.01
C VAL A 49 -12.91 11.06 -13.08
N LEU A 50 -13.25 11.50 -11.87
CA LEU A 50 -12.27 11.96 -10.89
C LEU A 50 -11.25 10.87 -10.55
N ARG A 51 -11.73 9.65 -10.28
CA ARG A 51 -10.85 8.49 -10.02
C ARG A 51 -9.96 8.19 -11.22
N HIS A 52 -10.52 8.22 -12.42
CA HIS A 52 -9.80 7.94 -13.64
C HIS A 52 -8.68 8.95 -13.87
N VAL A 53 -9.01 10.23 -13.93
CA VAL A 53 -8.05 11.31 -14.17
C VAL A 53 -6.95 11.35 -13.09
N TYR A 54 -7.33 11.22 -11.83
CA TYR A 54 -6.38 11.16 -10.73
C TYR A 54 -5.44 9.96 -10.86
N ASN A 55 -5.97 8.77 -11.18
CA ASN A 55 -5.17 7.57 -11.32
C ASN A 55 -4.19 7.67 -12.47
N VAL A 56 -4.62 8.18 -13.62
CA VAL A 56 -3.73 8.36 -14.79
C VAL A 56 -2.62 9.32 -14.46
N LYS A 57 -2.93 10.53 -13.98
CA LYS A 57 -1.89 11.51 -13.59
C LYS A 57 -0.90 10.96 -12.58
N LYS A 58 -1.37 10.16 -11.62
CA LYS A 58 -0.53 9.61 -10.55
C LYS A 58 0.32 8.43 -10.99
N CYS A 59 -0.21 7.54 -11.82
CA CYS A 59 0.39 6.22 -12.06
C CYS A 59 0.90 6.02 -13.48
N ALA A 60 0.45 6.85 -14.43
CA ALA A 60 0.84 6.79 -15.82
C ALA A 60 0.96 8.22 -16.41
N PRO A 61 1.88 9.05 -15.89
CA PRO A 61 1.99 10.46 -16.27
C PRO A 61 2.35 10.69 -17.75
N SER A 62 2.83 9.66 -18.43
CA SER A 62 3.12 9.69 -19.86
C SER A 62 1.88 9.54 -20.75
N PHE A 63 0.70 9.34 -20.16
CA PHE A 63 -0.57 9.19 -20.87
C PHE A 63 -1.53 10.33 -20.54
N LYS A 64 -2.42 10.63 -21.48
CA LYS A 64 -3.57 11.51 -21.23
C LYS A 64 -4.76 10.66 -20.77
N PRO A 65 -5.59 11.14 -19.83
CA PRO A 65 -6.77 10.39 -19.38
C PRO A 65 -7.70 9.99 -20.53
N GLU A 66 -7.81 10.83 -21.54
CA GLU A 66 -8.70 10.65 -22.70
C GLU A 66 -8.30 9.47 -23.57
N GLU A 67 -7.03 9.04 -23.54
CA GLU A 67 -6.56 7.88 -24.32
C GLU A 67 -7.23 6.56 -23.92
N PHE A 68 -7.77 6.49 -22.71
CA PHE A 68 -8.45 5.30 -22.18
C PHE A 68 -9.97 5.37 -22.24
N LYS A 69 -10.53 6.41 -22.84
CA LYS A 69 -11.97 6.64 -22.91
C LYS A 69 -12.67 5.57 -23.74
N CYS A 70 -13.89 5.21 -23.37
CA CYS A 70 -14.77 4.38 -24.19
C CYS A 70 -15.43 5.23 -25.28
N ASP A 71 -15.10 5.00 -26.55
CA ASP A 71 -15.56 5.81 -27.69
C ASP A 71 -16.80 5.28 -28.39
N CYS A 72 -17.58 4.42 -27.72
CA CYS A 72 -18.74 3.77 -28.34
C CYS A 72 -19.96 4.70 -28.60
N GLY A 73 -19.94 5.94 -28.11
CA GLY A 73 -21.09 6.87 -28.20
C GLY A 73 -22.26 6.56 -27.26
N HIS A 74 -22.41 5.32 -26.76
CA HIS A 74 -23.54 4.88 -25.92
C HIS A 74 -23.32 5.07 -24.41
N CYS A 75 -22.17 5.52 -23.96
CA CYS A 75 -21.89 5.78 -22.56
C CYS A 75 -21.23 7.15 -22.35
N THR A 76 -21.04 7.56 -21.11
CA THR A 76 -20.39 8.84 -20.75
C THR A 76 -18.90 8.91 -21.14
N GLY A 77 -18.36 7.86 -21.73
CA GLY A 77 -16.94 7.69 -22.03
C GLY A 77 -16.13 7.06 -20.87
N TYR A 78 -16.64 7.17 -19.65
CA TYR A 78 -16.00 6.60 -18.46
C TYR A 78 -16.95 5.67 -17.69
N PRO A 79 -17.32 4.50 -18.27
CA PRO A 79 -18.23 3.55 -17.63
C PRO A 79 -17.63 2.92 -16.38
N SER A 80 -16.31 3.02 -16.25
CA SER A 80 -15.48 2.63 -15.10
C SER A 80 -14.29 3.60 -14.99
N TYR A 81 -13.21 3.21 -14.34
CA TYR A 81 -11.94 3.95 -14.29
C TYR A 81 -10.78 2.99 -14.37
N MET A 82 -9.70 3.39 -15.04
CA MET A 82 -8.47 2.58 -15.11
C MET A 82 -7.91 2.37 -13.71
N LYS A 83 -7.60 1.13 -13.38
CA LYS A 83 -7.02 0.76 -12.09
C LYS A 83 -5.55 1.16 -12.03
N GLN A 84 -5.09 1.57 -10.87
CA GLN A 84 -3.70 1.99 -10.67
C GLN A 84 -2.70 0.90 -11.05
N VAL A 85 -3.06 -0.38 -10.80
CA VAL A 85 -2.21 -1.53 -11.16
C VAL A 85 -2.00 -1.62 -12.67
N GLU A 86 -3.06 -1.45 -13.47
CA GLU A 86 -2.97 -1.45 -14.93
C GLU A 86 -2.18 -0.24 -15.44
N LEU A 87 -2.46 0.94 -14.92
CA LEU A 87 -1.75 2.16 -15.31
C LEU A 87 -0.24 2.09 -15.02
N LYS A 88 0.16 1.55 -13.86
CA LYS A 88 1.57 1.30 -13.55
C LYS A 88 2.19 0.26 -14.48
N HIS A 89 1.43 -0.73 -14.90
CA HIS A 89 1.85 -1.74 -15.84
C HIS A 89 2.12 -1.11 -17.22
N LEU A 90 1.18 -0.32 -17.74
CA LEU A 90 1.30 0.39 -19.01
C LEU A 90 2.45 1.42 -18.98
N GLN A 91 2.64 2.15 -17.88
CA GLN A 91 3.74 3.09 -17.73
C GLN A 91 5.09 2.37 -17.83
N ARG A 92 5.25 1.21 -17.18
CA ARG A 92 6.47 0.40 -17.30
C ARG A 92 6.73 -0.06 -18.72
N ILE A 93 5.69 -0.45 -19.46
CA ILE A 93 5.83 -0.85 -20.86
C ILE A 93 6.33 0.35 -21.68
N ARG A 94 5.72 1.51 -21.51
CA ARG A 94 6.13 2.74 -22.23
C ARG A 94 7.56 3.16 -21.90
N ASP A 95 7.94 3.11 -20.61
CA ASP A 95 9.29 3.47 -20.15
C ASP A 95 10.36 2.53 -20.70
N HIS A 96 10.04 1.23 -20.81
CA HIS A 96 10.95 0.24 -21.38
C HIS A 96 11.23 0.50 -22.87
N TYR A 97 10.18 0.76 -23.64
CA TYR A 97 10.32 0.98 -25.09
C TYR A 97 10.78 2.38 -25.43
N LYS A 98 10.67 3.35 -24.53
CA LYS A 98 10.99 4.77 -24.73
C LYS A 98 10.35 5.34 -26.01
N ARG A 99 9.14 4.88 -26.33
CA ARG A 99 8.39 5.24 -27.53
C ARG A 99 6.94 5.57 -27.18
N PRO A 100 6.24 6.38 -27.99
CA PRO A 100 4.81 6.57 -27.84
C PRO A 100 4.07 5.24 -27.91
N MET A 101 3.13 5.05 -27.00
CA MET A 101 2.20 3.93 -27.00
C MET A 101 0.84 4.46 -27.46
N VAL A 102 0.27 3.87 -28.48
CA VAL A 102 -1.06 4.22 -28.98
C VAL A 102 -2.07 3.24 -28.37
N VAL A 103 -2.95 3.76 -27.53
CA VAL A 103 -4.03 2.98 -26.93
C VAL A 103 -5.15 2.84 -27.98
N THR A 104 -5.48 1.62 -28.33
CA THR A 104 -6.57 1.30 -29.28
C THR A 104 -7.86 0.94 -28.57
N SER A 105 -7.79 0.47 -27.32
CA SER A 105 -8.96 0.24 -26.46
C SER A 105 -8.54 0.26 -24.99
N GLY A 106 -9.13 1.17 -24.22
CA GLY A 106 -8.98 1.26 -22.77
C GLY A 106 -10.22 0.74 -22.04
N LEU A 107 -11.04 1.66 -21.51
CA LEU A 107 -12.31 1.32 -20.87
C LEU A 107 -13.35 0.90 -21.91
N ARG A 108 -14.15 -0.10 -21.57
CA ARG A 108 -15.33 -0.50 -22.35
C ARG A 108 -16.57 -0.48 -21.47
N CYS A 109 -17.69 -0.01 -22.00
CA CYS A 109 -19.01 -0.27 -21.42
C CYS A 109 -19.53 -1.63 -21.91
N LYS A 110 -20.63 -2.11 -21.35
CA LYS A 110 -21.25 -3.39 -21.78
C LYS A 110 -21.59 -3.40 -23.26
N HIS A 111 -22.10 -2.28 -23.80
CA HIS A 111 -22.40 -2.16 -25.22
C HIS A 111 -21.15 -2.30 -26.10
N ALA A 112 -20.10 -1.50 -25.82
CA ALA A 112 -18.84 -1.59 -26.56
C ALA A 112 -18.20 -2.99 -26.44
N ASN A 113 -18.31 -3.61 -25.27
CA ASN A 113 -17.80 -4.97 -25.07
C ASN A 113 -18.56 -6.00 -25.90
N GLY A 114 -19.90 -5.92 -25.95
CA GLY A 114 -20.72 -6.83 -26.77
C GLY A 114 -20.51 -6.66 -28.27
N ALA A 115 -20.18 -5.46 -28.74
CA ALA A 115 -19.89 -5.16 -30.13
C ALA A 115 -18.44 -5.50 -30.54
N SER A 116 -17.54 -5.76 -29.63
CA SER A 116 -16.11 -6.03 -29.90
C SER A 116 -15.91 -7.49 -30.29
N VAL A 117 -15.33 -7.74 -31.45
CA VAL A 117 -14.98 -9.09 -31.92
C VAL A 117 -13.97 -9.73 -30.94
N GLY A 118 -14.20 -11.00 -30.60
CA GLY A 118 -13.34 -11.75 -29.67
C GLY A 118 -13.49 -11.34 -28.20
N SER A 119 -14.45 -10.47 -27.87
CA SER A 119 -14.72 -10.07 -26.50
C SER A 119 -15.43 -11.16 -25.69
N ILE A 120 -15.12 -11.23 -24.39
CA ILE A 120 -15.75 -12.13 -23.42
C ILE A 120 -16.62 -11.33 -22.45
N GLN A 121 -17.68 -11.96 -21.90
CA GLN A 121 -18.61 -11.30 -20.98
C GLN A 121 -17.91 -10.64 -19.77
N ASN A 122 -16.90 -11.31 -19.21
CA ASN A 122 -16.14 -10.83 -18.04
C ASN A 122 -14.84 -10.12 -18.43
N SER A 123 -14.84 -9.41 -19.57
CA SER A 123 -13.67 -8.67 -20.04
C SER A 123 -13.14 -7.69 -18.99
N LEU A 124 -11.83 -7.68 -18.81
CA LEU A 124 -11.17 -6.80 -17.84
C LEU A 124 -11.16 -5.32 -18.27
N HIS A 125 -11.48 -5.01 -19.54
CA HIS A 125 -11.77 -3.64 -20.00
C HIS A 125 -13.00 -3.04 -19.29
N LEU A 126 -14.01 -3.85 -18.94
CA LEU A 126 -15.21 -3.40 -18.22
C LEU A 126 -14.89 -2.81 -16.83
N VAL A 127 -13.80 -3.26 -16.23
CA VAL A 127 -13.39 -2.88 -14.89
C VAL A 127 -12.07 -2.09 -14.84
N GLY A 128 -11.54 -1.70 -16.02
CA GLY A 128 -10.32 -0.88 -16.13
C GLY A 128 -9.03 -1.60 -15.72
N ARG A 129 -8.94 -2.90 -15.99
CA ARG A 129 -7.74 -3.73 -15.76
C ARG A 129 -7.17 -4.33 -17.02
N ALA A 130 -7.57 -3.85 -18.20
CA ALA A 130 -7.04 -4.25 -19.48
C ALA A 130 -6.86 -3.06 -20.40
N CYS A 131 -5.94 -3.20 -21.35
CA CYS A 131 -5.69 -2.22 -22.40
C CYS A 131 -5.20 -2.93 -23.66
N ASP A 132 -5.71 -2.48 -24.82
CA ASP A 132 -5.20 -2.83 -26.13
C ASP A 132 -4.38 -1.66 -26.65
N PHE A 133 -3.17 -1.92 -27.15
CA PHE A 133 -2.25 -0.89 -27.61
C PHE A 133 -1.24 -1.43 -28.63
N TYR A 134 -0.59 -0.52 -29.34
CA TYR A 134 0.65 -0.81 -30.07
C TYR A 134 1.71 0.25 -29.79
N MET A 135 2.97 -0.09 -30.08
CA MET A 135 4.10 0.84 -29.92
C MET A 135 4.36 1.54 -31.25
N ALA A 136 4.26 2.86 -31.26
CA ALA A 136 4.56 3.66 -32.45
C ALA A 136 6.02 3.46 -32.89
N GLY A 137 6.21 3.29 -34.22
CA GLY A 137 7.55 3.07 -34.82
C GLY A 137 8.17 1.70 -34.53
N VAL A 138 7.39 0.74 -34.03
CA VAL A 138 7.76 -0.68 -34.00
C VAL A 138 7.06 -1.38 -35.17
N THR A 139 7.86 -1.97 -36.07
CA THR A 139 7.34 -2.71 -37.20
C THR A 139 6.48 -3.88 -36.74
N ASP A 140 5.27 -3.97 -37.28
CA ASP A 140 4.34 -5.04 -36.96
C ASP A 140 4.77 -6.36 -37.59
N THR A 141 5.53 -7.14 -36.86
CA THR A 141 5.92 -8.50 -37.21
C THR A 141 5.59 -9.47 -36.09
N LEU A 142 5.36 -10.73 -36.41
CA LEU A 142 5.16 -11.77 -35.41
C LEU A 142 6.36 -11.86 -34.44
N ALA A 143 7.57 -11.66 -34.93
CA ALA A 143 8.80 -11.68 -34.13
C ALA A 143 8.79 -10.57 -33.08
N ASN A 144 8.46 -9.34 -33.49
CA ASN A 144 8.38 -8.19 -32.58
C ASN A 144 7.24 -8.35 -31.57
N ARG A 145 6.07 -8.82 -31.97
CA ARG A 145 4.96 -9.14 -31.06
C ARG A 145 5.37 -10.19 -30.02
N LYS A 146 5.97 -11.31 -30.47
CA LYS A 146 6.49 -12.35 -29.54
C LYS A 146 7.48 -11.79 -28.55
N LYS A 147 8.43 -10.96 -29.00
CA LYS A 147 9.42 -10.31 -28.12
C LYS A 147 8.74 -9.43 -27.06
N SER A 148 7.80 -8.60 -27.49
CA SER A 148 7.05 -7.72 -26.60
C SER A 148 6.21 -8.51 -25.58
N ILE A 149 5.43 -9.49 -26.03
CA ILE A 149 4.58 -10.31 -25.15
C ILE A 149 5.40 -11.10 -24.14
N LYS A 150 6.53 -11.71 -24.56
CA LYS A 150 7.44 -12.41 -23.64
C LYS A 150 8.00 -11.49 -22.55
N TRP A 151 8.36 -10.26 -22.89
CA TRP A 151 8.86 -9.30 -21.93
C TRP A 151 7.73 -8.79 -21.00
N ILE A 152 6.55 -8.43 -21.55
CA ILE A 152 5.39 -7.96 -20.77
C ILE A 152 4.98 -9.01 -19.73
N ARG A 153 5.04 -10.29 -20.08
CA ARG A 153 4.77 -11.40 -19.15
C ARG A 153 5.62 -11.36 -17.87
N THR A 154 6.82 -10.79 -17.92
CA THR A 154 7.72 -10.71 -16.75
C THR A 154 7.36 -9.59 -15.77
N LEU A 155 6.44 -8.70 -16.14
CA LEU A 155 6.07 -7.56 -15.31
C LEU A 155 5.22 -7.96 -14.10
N PRO A 156 5.36 -7.25 -12.98
CA PRO A 156 4.54 -7.48 -11.79
C PRO A 156 3.04 -7.35 -12.08
N ASN A 157 2.25 -8.22 -11.45
CA ASN A 157 0.79 -8.30 -11.56
C ASN A 157 0.28 -8.66 -12.97
N HIS A 158 1.15 -8.99 -13.93
CA HIS A 158 0.73 -9.51 -15.23
C HIS A 158 -0.22 -10.71 -15.03
N HIS A 159 -1.32 -10.72 -15.79
CA HIS A 159 -2.24 -11.84 -15.85
C HIS A 159 -2.20 -12.48 -17.23
N TYR A 160 -2.55 -11.74 -18.28
CA TYR A 160 -2.57 -12.26 -19.64
C TYR A 160 -2.20 -11.20 -20.67
N THR A 161 -1.53 -11.63 -21.73
CA THR A 161 -1.18 -10.75 -22.86
C THR A 161 -1.22 -11.56 -24.15
N TYR A 162 -1.81 -11.00 -25.19
CA TYR A 162 -1.82 -11.62 -26.53
C TYR A 162 -1.87 -10.57 -27.65
N GLY A 163 -1.50 -11.00 -28.81
CA GLY A 163 -1.70 -10.31 -30.09
C GLY A 163 -1.90 -11.33 -31.19
N ASN A 164 -2.16 -10.90 -32.43
CA ASN A 164 -2.31 -11.85 -33.54
C ASN A 164 -1.06 -12.72 -33.67
N GLY A 165 -1.25 -14.03 -33.60
CA GLY A 165 -0.23 -15.06 -33.77
C GLY A 165 0.46 -15.56 -32.50
N TYR A 166 0.29 -14.91 -31.30
CA TYR A 166 0.97 -15.36 -30.09
C TYR A 166 0.33 -14.83 -28.78
N ASN A 167 0.47 -15.59 -27.68
CA ASN A 167 0.08 -15.18 -26.36
C ASN A 167 1.17 -15.40 -25.29
N SER A 168 0.95 -14.85 -24.09
CA SER A 168 1.88 -14.93 -22.96
C SER A 168 2.09 -16.34 -22.40
N ASN A 169 1.20 -17.30 -22.71
CA ASN A 169 1.36 -18.70 -22.31
C ASN A 169 2.21 -19.51 -23.30
N GLY A 170 2.64 -18.89 -24.40
CA GLY A 170 3.50 -19.53 -25.37
C GLY A 170 2.77 -20.15 -26.56
N TYR A 171 1.45 -20.01 -26.64
CA TYR A 171 0.63 -20.61 -27.65
C TYR A 171 0.36 -19.67 -28.85
N ALA A 172 0.14 -20.27 -30.04
CA ALA A 172 -0.37 -19.55 -31.19
C ALA A 172 -1.81 -19.10 -30.93
N VAL A 173 -2.15 -17.87 -31.35
CA VAL A 173 -3.49 -17.28 -31.23
C VAL A 173 -3.89 -16.70 -32.59
N TYR A 174 -5.03 -17.10 -33.09
CA TYR A 174 -5.61 -16.49 -34.30
C TYR A 174 -6.49 -15.32 -33.87
N ALA A 175 -5.99 -14.10 -34.02
CA ALA A 175 -6.67 -12.87 -33.61
C ALA A 175 -6.41 -11.75 -34.66
N PRO A 176 -6.79 -11.94 -35.93
CA PRO A 176 -6.52 -10.96 -36.98
C PRO A 176 -7.20 -9.60 -36.73
N TYR A 177 -8.31 -9.59 -35.98
CA TYR A 177 -9.01 -8.38 -35.56
C TYR A 177 -8.19 -7.48 -34.65
N MET A 178 -7.10 -7.98 -34.06
CA MET A 178 -6.18 -7.17 -33.25
C MET A 178 -5.24 -6.32 -34.10
N GLY A 179 -5.06 -6.65 -35.40
CA GLY A 179 -4.08 -5.97 -36.25
C GLY A 179 -2.70 -5.97 -35.58
N ASN A 180 -2.13 -4.78 -35.43
CA ASN A 180 -0.85 -4.57 -34.75
C ASN A 180 -0.98 -4.41 -33.20
N ALA A 181 -2.19 -4.42 -32.66
CA ALA A 181 -2.40 -4.23 -31.24
C ALA A 181 -2.03 -5.48 -30.43
N ILE A 182 -1.59 -5.21 -29.21
CA ILE A 182 -1.34 -6.18 -28.15
C ILE A 182 -2.35 -5.90 -27.05
N HIS A 183 -3.10 -6.90 -26.66
CA HIS A 183 -3.90 -6.91 -25.44
C HIS A 183 -2.99 -7.20 -24.24
N THR A 184 -3.14 -6.45 -23.16
CA THR A 184 -2.57 -6.81 -21.87
C THR A 184 -3.58 -6.57 -20.77
N ASP A 185 -3.54 -7.43 -19.77
CA ASP A 185 -4.35 -7.27 -18.57
C ASP A 185 -3.60 -7.71 -17.31
N VAL A 186 -4.10 -7.27 -16.16
CA VAL A 186 -3.45 -7.49 -14.88
C VAL A 186 -4.39 -8.12 -13.85
N ASN A 187 -3.81 -8.94 -12.99
CA ASN A 187 -4.47 -9.33 -11.75
C ASN A 187 -4.75 -8.08 -10.88
N PRO A 188 -5.81 -8.10 -10.04
CA PRO A 188 -5.93 -7.11 -8.98
C PRO A 188 -4.59 -7.05 -8.25
N GLU A 189 -4.11 -5.83 -7.93
CA GLU A 189 -3.07 -5.76 -6.89
C GLU A 189 -3.61 -6.62 -5.75
N LYS A 190 -2.89 -7.71 -5.41
CA LYS A 190 -3.18 -8.41 -4.14
C LYS A 190 -3.26 -7.28 -3.15
N ALA A 191 -4.44 -7.10 -2.56
CA ALA A 191 -4.60 -6.10 -1.52
C ALA A 191 -3.38 -6.34 -0.63
N LYS A 192 -2.42 -5.39 -0.65
CA LYS A 192 -1.40 -5.43 0.40
C LYS A 192 -2.26 -5.55 1.64
N PRO A 193 -2.10 -6.62 2.43
CA PRO A 193 -2.88 -6.68 3.64
C PRO A 193 -2.78 -5.28 4.16
N LYS A 194 -3.92 -4.63 4.44
CA LYS A 194 -3.94 -3.33 5.12
C LYS A 194 -3.27 -3.65 6.44
N VAL A 195 -1.95 -3.68 6.39
CA VAL A 195 -1.16 -3.64 7.60
C VAL A 195 -1.55 -2.27 8.08
N GLU A 196 -2.49 -2.27 9.02
CA GLU A 196 -2.63 -1.11 9.86
C GLU A 196 -1.28 -1.03 10.53
N VAL A 197 -0.37 -0.29 9.88
CA VAL A 197 1.01 -0.04 10.34
C VAL A 197 1.01 0.41 11.80
N ASN A 198 -0.17 0.81 12.27
CA ASN A 198 -0.48 1.23 13.61
C ASN A 198 -0.98 0.11 14.54
N LYS A 199 -1.18 -1.14 14.08
CA LYS A 199 -1.67 -2.20 15.00
C LYS A 199 -0.72 -2.46 16.16
N ILE A 200 0.59 -2.49 15.87
CA ILE A 200 1.62 -2.62 16.92
C ILE A 200 1.54 -1.43 17.88
N GLY A 201 1.45 -0.20 17.33
CA GLY A 201 1.32 1.02 18.13
C GLY A 201 0.04 1.06 18.96
N LYS A 202 -1.09 0.61 18.41
CA LYS A 202 -2.36 0.51 19.14
C LYS A 202 -2.26 -0.46 20.32
N CYS A 203 -1.71 -1.66 20.10
CA CYS A 203 -1.44 -2.60 21.18
C CYS A 203 -0.52 -1.99 22.25
N ALA A 204 0.55 -1.31 21.83
CA ALA A 204 1.47 -0.69 22.74
C ALA A 204 0.81 0.43 23.57
N ASN A 205 -0.09 1.22 22.96
CA ASN A 205 -0.84 2.26 23.67
C ASN A 205 -1.86 1.69 24.65
N GLU A 206 -2.53 0.60 24.28
CA GLU A 206 -3.49 -0.09 25.13
C GLU A 206 -2.82 -0.71 26.36
N TYR A 207 -1.66 -1.35 26.15
CA TYR A 207 -0.96 -2.10 27.21
C TYR A 207 -0.11 -1.23 28.12
N ALA A 208 0.41 -0.11 27.63
CA ALA A 208 1.22 0.80 28.42
C ALA A 208 0.36 1.76 29.25
N TYR A 209 0.87 2.16 30.44
CA TYR A 209 0.29 3.26 31.20
C TYR A 209 0.42 4.56 30.42
N SER A 210 -0.62 5.41 30.49
CA SER A 210 -0.76 6.61 29.66
C SER A 210 0.05 7.81 30.16
N THR A 211 0.47 7.80 31.42
CA THR A 211 1.10 8.94 32.07
C THR A 211 2.62 8.87 32.02
N ASP A 212 3.19 10.02 31.78
CA ASP A 212 4.60 10.36 31.96
C ASP A 212 4.88 10.48 33.49
N THR A 213 4.61 9.39 34.20
CA THR A 213 4.75 9.37 35.64
C THR A 213 6.21 9.30 36.00
N SER A 214 6.61 10.21 36.88
CA SER A 214 7.84 10.11 37.68
C SER A 214 7.92 8.71 38.32
N LYS A 215 9.10 8.27 38.71
CA LYS A 215 9.30 6.96 39.35
C LYS A 215 8.39 6.68 40.56
N ALA A 216 7.73 7.71 41.09
CA ALA A 216 6.88 7.65 42.30
C ALA A 216 5.45 7.13 42.02
N ASP A 217 4.92 7.27 40.78
CA ASP A 217 3.49 7.02 40.49
C ASP A 217 3.22 5.65 39.89
N TYR A 218 4.18 4.73 39.92
CA TYR A 218 3.92 3.35 39.55
C TYR A 218 3.01 2.69 40.58
N PRO A 219 1.92 2.04 40.15
CA PRO A 219 1.32 1.02 40.99
C PRO A 219 2.41 -0.02 41.23
N LYS A 220 3.06 0.07 42.37
CA LYS A 220 4.04 -0.94 42.76
C LYS A 220 3.36 -2.29 42.69
N GLY A 221 3.73 -3.11 41.72
CA GLY A 221 3.41 -4.50 41.72
C GLY A 221 2.43 -5.04 40.65
N SER A 222 1.71 -4.25 39.84
CA SER A 222 0.74 -4.79 38.91
C SER A 222 0.82 -4.20 37.49
N PRO A 223 0.87 -5.04 36.43
CA PRO A 223 0.63 -4.60 35.07
C PRO A 223 -0.84 -4.24 34.86
N LYS A 224 -1.18 -3.49 33.81
CA LYS A 224 -2.56 -3.38 33.36
C LYS A 224 -3.14 -4.79 33.11
N ALA A 225 -4.40 -5.02 33.50
CA ALA A 225 -5.08 -6.30 33.30
C ALA A 225 -5.04 -6.74 31.83
N VAL A 226 -5.32 -5.81 30.89
CA VAL A 226 -5.27 -6.07 29.43
C VAL A 226 -3.87 -6.48 28.96
N TYR A 227 -2.81 -5.95 29.54
CA TYR A 227 -1.45 -6.38 29.22
C TYR A 227 -1.15 -7.78 29.76
N LYS A 228 -1.60 -8.08 30.98
CA LYS A 228 -1.45 -9.41 31.58
C LYS A 228 -2.11 -10.49 30.75
N GLU A 229 -3.32 -10.24 30.26
CA GLU A 229 -4.03 -11.15 29.35
C GLU A 229 -3.32 -11.29 28.00
N ALA A 230 -2.90 -10.18 27.40
CA ALA A 230 -2.18 -10.16 26.14
C ALA A 230 -0.85 -10.91 26.23
N LEU A 231 -0.13 -10.75 27.33
CA LEU A 231 1.12 -11.44 27.61
C LEU A 231 0.92 -12.95 27.73
N ALA A 232 -0.11 -13.38 28.45
CA ALA A 232 -0.46 -14.80 28.57
C ALA A 232 -0.82 -15.44 27.21
N LYS A 233 -1.55 -14.71 26.37
CA LYS A 233 -1.88 -15.14 24.99
C LYS A 233 -0.66 -15.17 24.08
N ALA A 234 0.20 -14.13 24.14
CA ALA A 234 1.40 -14.05 23.31
C ALA A 234 2.45 -15.10 23.68
N TYR A 235 2.55 -15.42 24.97
CA TYR A 235 3.53 -16.34 25.53
C TYR A 235 2.87 -17.29 26.55
N PRO A 236 2.17 -18.33 26.13
CA PRO A 236 1.41 -19.23 27.04
C PRO A 236 2.25 -19.86 28.16
N ASN A 237 3.53 -20.06 27.93
CA ASN A 237 4.46 -20.63 28.92
C ASN A 237 5.08 -19.59 29.87
N HIS A 238 4.62 -18.33 29.79
CA HIS A 238 5.19 -17.23 30.57
C HIS A 238 4.80 -17.26 32.07
N ASN A 239 3.79 -18.05 32.44
CA ASN A 239 3.32 -18.19 33.84
C ASN A 239 4.38 -18.66 34.85
N LYS A 240 5.51 -19.16 34.36
CA LYS A 240 6.68 -19.52 35.20
C LYS A 240 7.47 -18.31 35.72
N TRP A 241 7.07 -17.08 35.41
CA TRP A 241 7.92 -15.89 35.59
C TRP A 241 7.58 -15.03 36.79
N GLY A 242 6.52 -15.36 37.51
CA GLY A 242 6.13 -14.65 38.75
C GLY A 242 5.67 -13.20 38.51
N THR A 243 5.29 -12.52 39.57
CA THR A 243 4.66 -11.18 39.60
C THR A 243 5.64 -10.01 39.53
N ALA A 244 6.93 -10.25 39.60
CA ALA A 244 7.93 -9.18 39.60
C ALA A 244 8.08 -8.54 38.20
N PRO A 245 8.21 -7.21 38.09
CA PRO A 245 8.41 -6.52 36.82
C PRO A 245 9.56 -7.10 35.97
N SER A 246 10.64 -7.53 36.61
CA SER A 246 11.77 -8.20 35.97
C SER A 246 11.42 -9.47 35.19
N LYS A 247 10.30 -10.09 35.52
CA LYS A 247 9.86 -11.36 34.94
C LYS A 247 8.77 -11.24 33.87
N GLY A 248 8.12 -10.08 33.75
CA GLY A 248 7.04 -9.87 32.78
C GLY A 248 7.08 -8.55 32.01
N ALA A 249 8.02 -7.68 32.35
CA ALA A 249 8.06 -6.31 31.83
C ALA A 249 9.41 -5.93 31.21
N SER A 250 10.19 -6.89 30.71
CA SER A 250 11.38 -6.54 29.92
C SER A 250 10.96 -5.92 28.58
N CYS A 251 11.81 -5.08 28.03
CA CYS A 251 11.51 -4.33 26.79
C CYS A 251 11.22 -5.26 25.60
N ASP A 252 11.95 -6.37 25.49
CA ASP A 252 11.78 -7.40 24.46
C ASP A 252 10.45 -8.14 24.61
N VAL A 253 10.04 -8.50 25.82
CA VAL A 253 8.76 -9.16 26.12
C VAL A 253 7.59 -8.23 25.79
N PHE A 254 7.68 -6.96 26.14
CA PHE A 254 6.64 -5.98 25.82
C PHE A 254 6.49 -5.79 24.31
N VAL A 255 7.59 -5.54 23.59
CA VAL A 255 7.57 -5.39 22.12
C VAL A 255 7.09 -6.68 21.47
N GLY A 256 7.58 -7.83 21.91
CA GLY A 256 7.14 -9.11 21.39
C GLY A 256 5.65 -9.38 21.59
N THR A 257 5.11 -9.04 22.77
CA THR A 257 3.65 -9.12 23.03
C THR A 257 2.88 -8.24 22.06
N CYS A 258 3.27 -6.99 21.86
CA CYS A 258 2.60 -6.07 20.94
C CYS A 258 2.64 -6.57 19.49
N VAL A 259 3.77 -7.09 19.02
CA VAL A 259 3.91 -7.63 17.67
C VAL A 259 3.05 -8.87 17.46
N ARG A 260 3.06 -9.83 18.39
CA ARG A 260 2.24 -11.04 18.31
C ARG A 260 0.75 -10.74 18.36
N MET A 261 0.32 -9.90 19.30
CA MET A 261 -1.09 -9.55 19.51
C MET A 261 -1.64 -8.65 18.39
N SER A 262 -0.80 -7.87 17.71
CA SER A 262 -1.19 -7.12 16.50
C SER A 262 -1.53 -8.03 15.31
N GLY A 263 -1.16 -9.31 15.37
CA GLY A 263 -1.33 -10.28 14.28
C GLY A 263 -0.32 -10.13 13.15
N ILE A 264 0.62 -9.17 13.23
CA ILE A 264 1.64 -8.95 12.19
C ILE A 264 2.62 -10.11 12.14
N ASP A 265 3.09 -10.54 13.30
CA ASP A 265 3.95 -11.72 13.38
C ASP A 265 3.69 -12.55 14.65
N LYS A 266 2.90 -13.59 14.49
CA LYS A 266 2.56 -14.51 15.60
C LYS A 266 3.75 -15.32 16.10
N ALA A 267 4.80 -15.46 15.28
CA ALA A 267 6.03 -16.18 15.61
C ALA A 267 7.15 -15.24 16.09
N PHE A 268 6.87 -13.94 16.28
CA PHE A 268 7.90 -12.97 16.68
C PHE A 268 8.59 -13.41 17.98
N PRO A 269 9.93 -13.48 18.01
CA PRO A 269 10.63 -14.10 19.10
C PRO A 269 10.60 -13.26 20.38
N ARG A 270 10.91 -13.92 21.47
CA ARG A 270 11.24 -13.32 22.74
C ARG A 270 12.79 -13.31 22.85
N GLY A 271 13.32 -12.38 23.58
CA GLY A 271 14.76 -12.15 23.66
C GLY A 271 15.19 -11.05 22.68
N LEU A 272 16.04 -10.18 23.14
CA LEU A 272 16.43 -9.00 22.35
C LEU A 272 17.30 -9.37 21.17
N ASP A 273 18.24 -10.29 21.37
CA ASP A 273 19.16 -10.77 20.32
C ASP A 273 18.40 -11.57 19.25
N GLU A 274 17.47 -12.41 19.66
CA GLU A 274 16.60 -13.18 18.76
C GLU A 274 15.69 -12.25 17.95
N GLN A 275 15.20 -11.15 18.55
CA GLN A 275 14.42 -10.12 17.84
C GLN A 275 15.29 -9.41 16.78
N TRP A 276 16.54 -9.11 17.08
CA TRP A 276 17.46 -8.48 16.12
C TRP A 276 17.75 -9.39 14.93
N GLU A 277 17.99 -10.66 15.17
CA GLU A 277 18.18 -11.63 14.09
C GLU A 277 16.91 -11.84 13.28
N HIS A 278 15.76 -11.84 13.94
CA HIS A 278 14.46 -11.95 13.30
C HIS A 278 14.17 -10.77 12.37
N PHE A 279 14.42 -9.54 12.80
CA PHE A 279 14.25 -8.35 11.96
C PHE A 279 15.13 -8.38 10.69
N LYS A 280 16.31 -8.98 10.74
CA LYS A 280 17.20 -9.09 9.57
C LYS A 280 16.66 -10.08 8.53
N LYS A 281 15.99 -11.12 8.97
CA LYS A 281 15.53 -12.25 8.13
C LYS A 281 14.06 -12.16 7.74
N SER A 282 13.26 -11.42 8.49
CA SER A 282 11.80 -11.36 8.30
C SER A 282 11.42 -10.48 7.12
N ASP A 283 10.52 -10.96 6.28
CA ASP A 283 9.89 -10.20 5.20
C ASP A 283 8.76 -9.27 5.70
N LYS A 284 8.37 -9.39 6.97
CA LYS A 284 7.29 -8.61 7.60
C LYS A 284 7.71 -7.22 8.05
N PHE A 285 9.01 -6.95 8.11
CA PHE A 285 9.55 -5.67 8.57
C PHE A 285 10.50 -5.04 7.55
N VAL A 286 10.58 -3.71 7.56
CA VAL A 286 11.57 -2.94 6.79
C VAL A 286 12.37 -2.03 7.71
N LEU A 287 13.65 -1.88 7.41
CA LEU A 287 14.51 -0.93 8.08
C LEU A 287 14.13 0.50 7.66
N VAL A 288 13.86 1.37 8.63
CA VAL A 288 13.66 2.80 8.40
C VAL A 288 15.04 3.45 8.23
N LYS A 289 15.31 3.95 7.04
CA LYS A 289 16.58 4.64 6.73
C LYS A 289 16.61 6.02 7.40
N ASN A 290 17.75 6.34 8.05
CA ASN A 290 17.97 7.64 8.72
C ASN A 290 16.79 8.07 9.61
N PRO A 291 16.47 7.30 10.67
CA PRO A 291 15.31 7.60 11.51
C PRO A 291 15.47 8.92 12.27
N THR A 292 14.45 9.74 12.22
CA THR A 292 14.34 11.04 12.92
C THR A 292 12.94 11.15 13.52
N VAL A 293 12.74 12.11 14.44
CA VAL A 293 11.41 12.38 15.02
C VAL A 293 10.36 12.70 13.94
N LYS A 294 10.79 13.25 12.79
CA LYS A 294 9.88 13.64 11.69
C LYS A 294 9.44 12.46 10.80
N ASN A 295 10.25 11.40 10.69
CA ASN A 295 9.97 10.32 9.75
C ASN A 295 9.61 8.98 10.39
N VAL A 296 9.77 8.83 11.71
CA VAL A 296 9.22 7.68 12.43
C VAL A 296 7.70 7.81 12.58
N LYS A 297 7.03 6.67 12.64
CA LYS A 297 5.56 6.56 12.64
C LYS A 297 5.08 5.69 13.79
N ASP A 298 3.81 5.83 14.13
CA ASP A 298 3.17 4.96 15.09
C ASP A 298 3.31 3.49 14.68
N GLY A 299 3.73 2.66 15.61
CA GLY A 299 4.02 1.25 15.39
C GLY A 299 5.48 0.94 14.99
N ASP A 300 6.30 1.96 14.72
CA ASP A 300 7.74 1.72 14.49
C ASP A 300 8.40 1.20 15.78
N ILE A 301 9.29 0.25 15.60
CA ILE A 301 10.05 -0.38 16.70
C ILE A 301 11.47 0.17 16.66
N ILE A 302 11.84 0.90 17.70
CA ILE A 302 13.21 1.39 17.91
C ILE A 302 13.97 0.34 18.71
N THR A 303 15.13 -0.08 18.22
CA THR A 303 16.01 -1.01 18.93
C THR A 303 17.46 -0.55 18.86
N TYR A 304 18.21 -0.72 19.93
CA TYR A 304 19.60 -0.29 20.01
C TYR A 304 20.41 -1.08 21.06
N VAL A 305 21.73 -1.05 20.90
CA VAL A 305 22.70 -1.48 21.91
C VAL A 305 23.43 -0.25 22.44
N LYS A 306 23.57 -0.16 23.77
CA LYS A 306 24.34 0.90 24.42
C LYS A 306 25.83 0.66 24.30
N SER A 307 26.64 1.72 24.29
CA SER A 307 28.09 1.63 24.32
C SER A 307 28.61 0.98 25.62
N SER A 308 27.89 1.15 26.73
CA SER A 308 28.18 0.52 28.03
C SER A 308 27.71 -0.94 28.15
N GLY A 309 27.22 -1.54 27.06
CA GLY A 309 26.60 -2.87 27.05
C GLY A 309 25.09 -2.82 27.32
N GLY A 310 24.46 -3.96 27.10
CA GLY A 310 23.00 -4.09 27.17
C GLY A 310 22.27 -3.42 26.01
N GLY A 311 21.05 -3.85 25.76
CA GLY A 311 20.20 -3.34 24.69
C GLY A 311 18.87 -2.86 25.20
N HIS A 312 18.10 -2.24 24.29
CA HIS A 312 16.74 -1.82 24.56
C HIS A 312 15.91 -1.80 23.27
N THR A 313 14.62 -2.06 23.43
CA THR A 313 13.64 -1.95 22.35
C THR A 313 12.37 -1.29 22.85
N CYS A 314 11.70 -0.52 21.99
CA CYS A 314 10.49 0.23 22.34
C CYS A 314 9.67 0.52 21.10
N ILE A 315 8.42 0.98 21.26
CA ILE A 315 7.46 1.23 20.20
C ILE A 315 7.07 2.70 20.17
N VAL A 316 7.02 3.31 19.00
CA VAL A 316 6.54 4.68 18.77
C VAL A 316 5.01 4.69 18.72
N TYR A 317 4.38 5.62 19.45
CA TYR A 317 2.95 5.89 19.32
C TYR A 317 2.60 7.31 19.81
N GLY A 318 1.87 8.08 18.97
CA GLY A 318 1.43 9.45 19.31
C GLY A 318 2.60 10.41 19.55
N GLY A 319 3.71 10.26 18.81
CA GLY A 319 4.91 11.09 18.99
C GLY A 319 5.69 10.80 20.29
N LYS A 320 5.31 9.77 21.01
CA LYS A 320 5.91 9.32 22.27
C LYS A 320 6.46 7.90 22.13
N VAL A 321 7.10 7.40 23.18
CA VAL A 321 7.61 6.02 23.24
C VAL A 321 6.82 5.20 24.24
N LYS A 322 6.43 4.00 23.84
CA LYS A 322 5.87 2.96 24.70
C LYS A 322 6.95 1.94 24.98
N GLU A 323 7.31 1.77 26.24
CA GLU A 323 8.46 0.95 26.64
C GLU A 323 8.29 0.32 28.01
N ALA A 324 8.99 -0.80 28.23
CA ALA A 324 9.12 -1.44 29.53
C ALA A 324 10.61 -1.54 29.90
N GLY A 325 10.92 -1.62 31.17
CA GLY A 325 12.31 -1.71 31.67
C GLY A 325 12.53 -2.96 32.49
N TYR A 326 13.59 -3.71 32.17
CA TYR A 326 14.00 -4.89 32.90
C TYR A 326 14.21 -4.55 34.38
N ALA A 327 13.55 -5.27 35.27
CA ALA A 327 13.60 -5.11 36.71
C ALA A 327 13.08 -3.77 37.28
N HIS A 328 12.62 -2.84 36.46
CA HIS A 328 12.35 -1.48 36.90
C HIS A 328 10.90 -1.03 36.78
N TYR A 329 10.20 -1.35 35.69
CA TYR A 329 8.84 -0.87 35.48
C TYR A 329 8.03 -1.66 34.43
N TRP A 330 6.74 -1.72 34.63
CA TRP A 330 5.77 -2.21 33.68
C TRP A 330 5.65 -1.28 32.46
N PRO A 331 5.05 -1.74 31.34
CA PRO A 331 4.92 -0.91 30.14
C PRO A 331 4.32 0.47 30.43
N LYS A 332 5.00 1.50 30.02
CA LYS A 332 4.65 2.92 30.21
C LYS A 332 4.87 3.77 28.96
N THR A 333 4.29 4.97 29.00
CA THR A 333 4.54 6.01 28.01
C THR A 333 5.62 6.97 28.52
N THR A 334 6.57 7.31 27.66
CA THR A 334 7.61 8.30 27.95
C THR A 334 7.76 9.33 26.83
N ASN A 335 8.23 10.54 27.16
CA ASN A 335 8.53 11.61 26.18
C ASN A 335 9.95 11.47 25.58
N TYR A 336 10.57 10.29 25.67
CA TYR A 336 11.97 10.07 25.32
C TYR A 336 12.22 9.80 23.83
N LEU A 337 11.26 10.07 22.92
CA LEU A 337 11.40 9.76 21.49
C LEU A 337 12.70 10.34 20.90
N LYS A 338 12.99 11.62 21.13
CA LYS A 338 14.23 12.26 20.68
C LYS A 338 15.47 11.57 21.24
N GLN A 339 15.45 11.24 22.54
CA GLN A 339 16.56 10.52 23.20
C GLN A 339 16.72 9.09 22.66
N ARG A 340 15.61 8.36 22.41
CA ARG A 340 15.65 7.00 21.87
C ARG A 340 16.21 6.99 20.45
N LEU A 341 15.97 8.01 19.65
CA LEU A 341 16.50 8.18 18.29
C LEU A 341 17.91 8.77 18.24
N SER A 342 18.45 9.34 19.33
CA SER A 342 19.82 9.82 19.38
C SER A 342 20.81 8.67 19.32
N LYS A 343 21.89 8.83 18.53
CA LYS A 343 23.02 7.88 18.47
C LYS A 343 23.99 7.99 19.64
N SER A 344 23.92 9.08 20.42
CA SER A 344 24.81 9.30 21.57
C SER A 344 24.69 8.18 22.57
N GLY A 345 25.82 7.65 23.03
CA GLY A 345 25.88 6.55 23.99
C GLY A 345 25.39 5.19 23.46
N LYS A 346 25.25 5.04 22.14
CA LYS A 346 24.81 3.78 21.51
C LYS A 346 25.84 3.26 20.53
N LYS A 347 26.17 1.97 20.65
CA LYS A 347 27.02 1.23 19.70
C LYS A 347 26.35 1.14 18.33
N TRP A 348 25.03 0.89 18.30
CA TRP A 348 24.19 0.98 17.13
C TRP A 348 22.73 1.26 17.50
N LEU A 349 21.96 1.79 16.53
CA LEU A 349 20.54 2.04 16.61
C LEU A 349 19.88 1.72 15.26
N LYS A 350 18.77 1.02 15.30
CA LYS A 350 17.94 0.70 14.14
C LYS A 350 16.47 0.93 14.46
N VAL A 351 15.68 1.24 13.45
CA VAL A 351 14.23 1.36 13.54
C VAL A 351 13.60 0.48 12.49
N TYR A 352 12.66 -0.35 12.89
CA TYR A 352 11.95 -1.26 12.01
C TYR A 352 10.47 -0.91 11.95
N ARG A 353 9.91 -0.99 10.76
CA ARG A 353 8.50 -0.75 10.47
C ARG A 353 7.88 -2.00 9.90
N ALA A 354 6.70 -2.38 10.36
CA ALA A 354 5.90 -3.43 9.72
C ALA A 354 5.52 -3.01 8.28
N LYS A 355 5.53 -3.98 7.36
CA LYS A 355 5.18 -3.78 5.93
C LYS A 355 3.68 -3.72 5.71
#